data_b38386a525d1a1186b33990ab55a47a3
#
_entry.id   b38386a525d1a1186b33990ab55a47a3
#
_cell.length_a   1.000
_cell.length_b   1.000
_cell.length_c   1.000
_cell.angle_alpha   90.00
_cell.angle_beta   90.00
_cell.angle_gamma   90.00
#
_symmetry.space_group_name_H-M   'P 1'
#
loop_
_entity.id
_entity.type
_entity.pdbx_description
1 polymer ?
#
loop_
_entity_poly.entity_id
_entity_poly.type
_entity_poly.pdbx_seq_one_letter_code
_entity_poly.pdbx_strand_id
1 'polypeptide(L)'
;FDSIFAMNRIVAAIQAKSKNYEVRLGGVIANRSDATDEIDRFNDSVGLRTLARFPNLDVIRRSRLKKATLFEMEDSEELRAVQQEYLNLAAALWAGAEPLEAAPMKDRDLFDFLGFQ
;
A
#
# COMPACT_ATOMS: atom_id res chain seq x y z
N PHE A 1 8.88 -8.55 -2.78
CA PHE A 1 9.02 -9.87 -2.17
C PHE A 1 9.13 -9.77 -0.65
N ASP A 2 10.21 -9.18 -0.16
CA ASP A 2 10.40 -8.97 1.28
C ASP A 2 9.30 -8.10 1.88
N SER A 3 8.78 -7.16 1.09
CA SER A 3 7.71 -6.26 1.51
C SER A 3 6.41 -7.01 1.80
N ILE A 4 6.09 -8.05 1.03
CA ILE A 4 4.89 -8.85 1.25
C ILE A 4 5.03 -9.68 2.53
N PHE A 5 6.20 -10.23 2.81
CA PHE A 5 6.48 -10.92 4.07
C PHE A 5 6.25 -9.99 5.26
N ALA A 6 6.86 -8.80 5.21
CA ALA A 6 6.71 -7.81 6.27
C ALA A 6 5.25 -7.38 6.42
N MET A 7 4.56 -7.14 5.32
CA MET A 7 3.15 -6.74 5.33
C MET A 7 2.27 -7.81 5.96
N ASN A 8 2.49 -9.08 5.61
CA ASN A 8 1.72 -10.18 6.19
C ASN A 8 1.87 -10.24 7.72
N ARG A 9 3.07 -10.01 8.23
CA ARG A 9 3.34 -9.97 9.67
C ARG A 9 2.69 -8.77 10.34
N ILE A 10 2.71 -7.61 9.69
CA ILE A 10 2.04 -6.41 10.19
C ILE A 10 0.53 -6.62 10.25
N VAL A 11 -0.05 -7.20 9.23
CA VAL A 11 -1.49 -7.53 9.20
C VAL A 11 -1.83 -8.46 10.36
N ALA A 12 -1.04 -9.49 10.58
CA ALA A 12 -1.26 -10.42 11.69
C ALA A 12 -1.19 -9.70 13.06
N ALA A 13 -0.22 -8.80 13.23
CA ALA A 13 -0.06 -8.03 14.46
C ALA A 13 -1.24 -7.09 14.70
N ILE A 14 -1.72 -6.41 13.67
CA ILE A 14 -2.88 -5.50 13.78
C ILE A 14 -4.14 -6.29 14.12
N GLN A 15 -4.37 -7.43 13.47
CA GLN A 15 -5.53 -8.27 13.75
C GLN A 15 -5.52 -8.78 15.20
N ALA A 16 -4.34 -9.16 15.70
CA ALA A 16 -4.21 -9.58 17.09
C ALA A 16 -4.51 -8.45 18.08
N LYS A 17 -4.10 -7.22 17.77
CA LYS A 17 -4.29 -6.05 18.63
C LYS A 17 -5.68 -5.43 18.50
N SER A 18 -6.39 -5.67 17.42
CA SER A 18 -7.71 -5.06 17.20
C SER A 18 -8.75 -5.45 18.25
N LYS A 19 -8.51 -6.53 19.01
CA LYS A 19 -9.38 -6.99 20.08
C LYS A 19 -9.31 -6.11 21.33
N ASN A 20 -8.14 -5.49 21.58
CA ASN A 20 -7.87 -4.76 22.81
C ASN A 20 -7.59 -3.26 22.59
N TYR A 21 -7.39 -2.85 21.36
CA TYR A 21 -7.03 -1.46 21.00
C TYR A 21 -7.90 -0.97 19.85
N GLU A 22 -8.05 0.34 19.77
CA GLU A 22 -8.77 0.97 18.65
C GLU A 22 -7.91 1.05 17.40
N VAL A 23 -7.43 -0.09 16.94
CA VAL A 23 -6.60 -0.22 15.73
C VAL A 23 -7.35 -1.06 14.72
N ARG A 24 -7.47 -0.57 13.51
CA ARG A 24 -8.17 -1.27 12.43
C ARG A 24 -7.39 -1.16 11.13
N LEU A 25 -7.53 -2.17 10.29
CA LEU A 25 -6.98 -2.16 8.93
C LEU A 25 -7.93 -1.43 8.00
N GLY A 26 -7.44 -0.39 7.33
CA GLY A 26 -8.21 0.34 6.33
C GLY A 26 -7.91 -0.10 4.90
N GLY A 27 -6.73 -0.63 4.66
CA GLY A 27 -6.26 -1.03 3.34
C GLY A 27 -4.75 -0.95 3.21
N VAL A 28 -4.27 -1.07 1.99
CA VAL A 28 -2.83 -1.10 1.66
C VAL A 28 -2.51 0.02 0.69
N ILE A 29 -1.40 0.71 0.92
CA ILE A 29 -0.83 1.65 -0.03
C ILE A 29 0.39 0.97 -0.67
N ALA A 30 0.33 0.75 -1.99
CA ALA A 30 1.43 0.15 -2.73
C ALA A 30 2.39 1.26 -3.17
N ASN A 31 3.50 1.40 -2.46
CA ASN A 31 4.50 2.43 -2.74
C ASN A 31 5.69 1.83 -3.49
N ARG A 32 6.24 2.59 -4.43
CA ARG A 32 7.33 2.14 -5.31
C ARG A 32 7.00 0.82 -6.00
N SER A 33 5.74 0.66 -6.37
CA SER A 33 5.24 -0.58 -6.94
C SER A 33 5.24 -0.49 -8.45
N ASP A 34 6.02 -1.32 -9.09
CA ASP A 34 5.96 -1.48 -10.54
C ASP A 34 4.67 -2.18 -10.94
N ALA A 35 4.35 -2.15 -12.23
CA ALA A 35 3.08 -2.69 -12.73
C ALA A 35 3.08 -4.23 -12.71
N THR A 36 3.01 -4.81 -11.51
CA THR A 36 2.83 -6.25 -11.31
C THR A 36 1.53 -6.48 -10.55
N ASP A 37 0.98 -7.68 -10.66
CA ASP A 37 -0.25 -8.05 -9.98
C ASP A 37 -0.01 -8.72 -8.61
N GLU A 38 1.24 -8.82 -8.18
CA GLU A 38 1.62 -9.58 -6.98
C GLU A 38 0.95 -9.05 -5.71
N ILE A 39 0.96 -7.73 -5.53
CA ILE A 39 0.31 -7.10 -4.36
C ILE A 39 -1.19 -7.29 -4.42
N ASP A 40 -1.79 -7.12 -5.59
CA ASP A 40 -3.24 -7.29 -5.75
C ASP A 40 -3.65 -8.72 -5.47
N ARG A 41 -2.90 -9.70 -5.97
CA ARG A 41 -3.15 -11.12 -5.69
C ARG A 41 -3.04 -11.44 -4.20
N PHE A 42 -2.01 -10.87 -3.53
CA PHE A 42 -1.87 -11.04 -2.09
C PHE A 42 -3.04 -10.41 -1.34
N ASN A 43 -3.42 -9.18 -1.68
CA ASN A 43 -4.54 -8.50 -1.04
C ASN A 43 -5.84 -9.27 -1.19
N ASP A 44 -6.11 -9.79 -2.38
CA ASP A 44 -7.30 -10.60 -2.63
C ASP A 44 -7.30 -11.88 -1.79
N SER A 45 -6.13 -12.50 -1.63
CA SER A 45 -5.99 -13.75 -0.88
C SER A 45 -6.21 -13.58 0.63
N VAL A 46 -5.93 -12.42 1.18
CA VAL A 46 -6.00 -12.18 2.63
C VAL A 46 -7.13 -11.23 3.03
N GLY A 47 -7.91 -10.74 2.09
CA GLY A 47 -9.05 -9.86 2.38
C GLY A 47 -8.68 -8.40 2.59
N LEU A 48 -7.64 -7.92 1.92
CA LEU A 48 -7.23 -6.52 1.91
C LEU A 48 -7.65 -5.83 0.63
N ARG A 49 -7.59 -4.51 0.62
CA ARG A 49 -7.79 -3.70 -0.58
C ARG A 49 -6.65 -2.71 -0.75
N THR A 50 -6.33 -2.36 -1.99
CA THR A 50 -5.35 -1.34 -2.32
C THR A 50 -6.06 0.01 -2.33
N LEU A 51 -5.64 0.92 -1.45
CA LEU A 51 -6.19 2.29 -1.38
C LEU A 51 -5.55 3.20 -2.41
N ALA A 52 -4.27 3.02 -2.68
CA ALA A 52 -3.53 3.81 -3.66
C ALA A 52 -2.30 3.05 -4.12
N ARG A 53 -1.84 3.37 -5.32
CA ARG A 53 -0.63 2.78 -5.89
C ARG A 53 0.26 3.90 -6.41
N PHE A 54 1.49 3.94 -5.93
CA PHE A 54 2.50 4.90 -6.38
C PHE A 54 3.64 4.15 -7.06
N PRO A 55 3.76 4.24 -8.38
CA PRO A 55 4.88 3.58 -9.07
C PRO A 55 6.20 4.26 -8.75
N ASN A 56 7.30 3.60 -9.12
CA ASN A 56 8.64 4.14 -8.91
C ASN A 56 8.95 5.18 -10.00
N LEU A 57 8.50 6.43 -9.78
CA LEU A 57 8.62 7.51 -10.75
C LEU A 57 9.79 8.43 -10.44
N ASP A 58 10.45 8.89 -11.50
CA ASP A 58 11.60 9.80 -11.38
C ASP A 58 11.19 11.15 -10.77
N VAL A 59 9.99 11.63 -11.03
CA VAL A 59 9.50 12.90 -10.47
C VAL A 59 9.45 12.85 -8.95
N ILE A 60 9.14 11.70 -8.36
CA ILE A 60 9.14 11.53 -6.91
C ILE A 60 10.56 11.61 -6.36
N ARG A 61 11.51 10.98 -7.02
CA ARG A 61 12.93 11.06 -6.66
C ARG A 61 13.44 12.49 -6.76
N ARG A 62 13.11 13.19 -7.84
CA ARG A 62 13.53 14.58 -8.05
C ARG A 62 12.96 15.52 -6.99
N SER A 63 11.72 15.31 -6.57
CA SER A 63 11.11 16.14 -5.52
C SER A 63 11.90 16.05 -4.21
N ARG A 64 12.34 14.85 -3.86
CA ARG A 64 13.17 14.66 -2.65
C ARG A 64 14.52 15.33 -2.77
N LEU A 65 15.17 15.26 -3.93
CA LEU A 65 16.43 15.92 -4.17
C LEU A 65 16.32 17.45 -4.09
N LYS A 66 15.20 18.00 -4.55
CA LYS A 66 14.92 19.43 -4.48
C LYS A 66 14.37 19.88 -3.13
N LYS A 67 14.12 18.95 -2.21
CA LYS A 67 13.49 19.20 -0.92
C LYS A 67 12.15 19.93 -1.08
N ALA A 68 11.38 19.54 -2.08
CA ALA A 68 10.08 20.11 -2.42
C ALA A 68 9.02 19.02 -2.38
N THR A 69 7.78 19.41 -2.11
CA THR A 69 6.65 18.50 -2.27
C THR A 69 6.33 18.33 -3.75
N LEU A 70 5.55 17.30 -4.08
CA LEU A 70 5.09 17.11 -5.46
C LEU A 70 4.21 18.27 -5.95
N PHE A 71 3.62 19.03 -5.05
CA PHE A 71 2.77 20.17 -5.38
C PHE A 71 3.54 21.45 -5.62
N GLU A 72 4.84 21.45 -5.35
CA GLU A 72 5.75 22.57 -5.57
C GLU A 72 6.65 22.40 -6.82
N MET A 73 6.53 21.25 -7.50
CA MET A 73 7.32 20.93 -8.69
C MET A 73 6.72 21.58 -9.94
N GLU A 74 7.55 21.76 -10.95
CA GLU A 74 7.07 22.24 -12.27
C GLU A 74 6.05 21.28 -12.86
N ASP A 75 5.01 21.84 -13.46
CA ASP A 75 3.91 21.05 -14.03
C ASP A 75 4.39 20.11 -15.14
N SER A 76 3.89 18.89 -15.08
CA SER A 76 4.08 17.89 -16.13
C SER A 76 2.92 16.90 -16.07
N GLU A 77 2.73 16.15 -17.14
CA GLU A 77 1.67 15.15 -17.20
C GLU A 77 1.88 14.05 -16.15
N GLU A 78 3.14 13.58 -15.99
CA GLU A 78 3.53 12.60 -14.99
C GLU A 78 3.25 13.12 -13.58
N LEU A 79 3.61 14.37 -13.31
CA LEU A 79 3.38 14.99 -12.00
C LEU A 79 1.90 15.09 -11.68
N ARG A 80 1.07 15.51 -12.65
CA ARG A 80 -0.38 15.63 -12.43
C ARG A 80 -1.02 14.30 -12.10
N ALA A 81 -0.58 13.22 -12.74
CA ALA A 81 -1.11 11.90 -12.47
C ALA A 81 -0.82 11.45 -11.04
N VAL A 82 0.40 11.66 -10.54
CA VAL A 82 0.75 11.27 -9.17
C VAL A 82 0.12 12.20 -8.15
N GLN A 83 0.00 13.49 -8.42
CA GLN A 83 -0.72 14.42 -7.57
C GLN A 83 -2.18 13.99 -7.40
N GLN A 84 -2.83 13.59 -8.48
CA GLN A 84 -4.23 13.14 -8.44
C GLN A 84 -4.37 11.88 -7.58
N GLU A 85 -3.41 10.97 -7.66
CA GLU A 85 -3.41 9.76 -6.82
C GLU A 85 -3.30 10.10 -5.33
N TYR A 86 -2.45 11.06 -4.97
CA TYR A 86 -2.36 11.53 -3.59
C TYR A 86 -3.66 12.22 -3.13
N LEU A 87 -4.27 13.02 -3.99
CA LEU A 87 -5.54 13.68 -3.65
C LEU A 87 -6.66 12.66 -3.47
N ASN A 88 -6.72 11.64 -4.32
CA ASN A 88 -7.70 10.57 -4.19
C ASN A 88 -7.51 9.79 -2.89
N LEU A 89 -6.27 9.48 -2.53
CA LEU A 89 -5.94 8.82 -1.27
C LEU A 89 -6.35 9.68 -0.08
N ALA A 90 -6.03 10.96 -0.09
CA ALA A 90 -6.39 11.88 0.98
C ALA A 90 -7.90 11.97 1.15
N ALA A 91 -8.65 12.03 0.05
CA ALA A 91 -10.11 12.05 0.09
C ALA A 91 -10.68 10.75 0.67
N ALA A 92 -10.12 9.61 0.29
CA ALA A 92 -10.56 8.31 0.81
C ALA A 92 -10.32 8.19 2.31
N LEU A 93 -9.16 8.64 2.78
CA LEU A 93 -8.82 8.61 4.21
C LEU A 93 -9.67 9.60 5.01
N TRP A 94 -9.95 10.77 4.46
CA TRP A 94 -10.79 11.77 5.10
C TRP A 94 -12.24 11.31 5.24
N ALA A 95 -12.75 10.61 4.23
CA ALA A 95 -14.11 10.04 4.25
C ALA A 95 -14.24 8.87 5.25
N GLY A 96 -13.11 8.32 5.68
CA GLY A 96 -13.08 7.17 6.58
C GLY A 96 -13.15 5.84 5.83
N ALA A 97 -12.03 5.14 5.75
CA ALA A 97 -12.01 3.80 5.15
C ALA A 97 -12.69 2.81 6.09
N GLU A 98 -13.54 1.94 5.54
CA GLU A 98 -14.18 0.89 6.33
C GLU A 98 -13.12 -0.09 6.86
N PRO A 99 -13.20 -0.47 8.14
CA PRO A 99 -12.30 -1.46 8.69
C PRO A 99 -12.38 -2.79 7.95
N LEU A 100 -11.24 -3.41 7.73
CA LEU A 100 -11.14 -4.72 7.09
C LEU A 100 -10.78 -5.79 8.11
N GLU A 101 -11.39 -6.95 7.96
CA GLU A 101 -10.98 -8.16 8.67
C GLU A 101 -10.16 -8.99 7.70
N ALA A 102 -8.83 -8.97 7.87
CA ALA A 102 -7.94 -9.72 7.01
C ALA A 102 -7.61 -11.07 7.64
N ALA A 103 -7.33 -12.05 6.78
CA ALA A 103 -6.88 -13.38 7.19
C ALA A 103 -5.42 -13.55 6.74
N PRO A 104 -4.43 -13.16 7.56
CA PRO A 104 -3.03 -13.26 7.15
C PRO A 104 -2.63 -14.70 6.90
N MET A 105 -1.69 -14.89 5.98
CA MET A 105 -1.20 -16.22 5.65
C MET A 105 -0.25 -16.74 6.71
N LYS A 106 -0.25 -18.06 6.92
CA LYS A 106 0.83 -18.73 7.65
C LYS A 106 2.09 -18.68 6.81
N ASP A 107 3.25 -18.70 7.44
CA ASP A 107 4.53 -18.59 6.74
C ASP A 107 4.65 -19.61 5.60
N ARG A 108 4.20 -20.84 5.82
CA ARG A 108 4.24 -21.90 4.79
C ARG A 108 3.41 -21.53 3.57
N ASP A 109 2.19 -21.04 3.79
CA ASP A 109 1.29 -20.66 2.70
C ASP A 109 1.83 -19.46 1.95
N LEU A 110 2.49 -18.54 2.67
CA LEU A 110 3.11 -17.37 2.07
C LEU A 110 4.30 -17.75 1.19
N PHE A 111 5.12 -18.72 1.62
CA PHE A 111 6.20 -19.24 0.79
C PHE A 111 5.66 -19.83 -0.51
N ASP A 112 4.61 -20.63 -0.43
CA ASP A 112 3.98 -21.22 -1.60
C ASP A 112 3.41 -20.13 -2.52
N PHE A 113 2.74 -19.13 -1.96
CA PHE A 113 2.18 -18.01 -2.71
C PHE A 113 3.26 -17.25 -3.48
N LEU A 114 4.42 -17.03 -2.86
CA LEU A 114 5.54 -16.31 -3.47
C LEU A 114 6.39 -17.16 -4.41
N GLY A 115 6.07 -18.43 -4.55
CA GLY A 115 6.77 -19.33 -5.46
C GLY A 115 8.03 -20.00 -4.91
N PHE A 116 8.21 -19.99 -3.61
CA PHE A 116 9.31 -20.71 -2.96
C PHE A 116 8.84 -22.10 -2.57
N GLN A 117 9.46 -23.06 -3.16
CA GLN A 117 9.16 -24.46 -2.87
C GLN A 117 10.36 -25.17 -2.26
#